data_e6b4a0ca57929470f1f60e6e231c0df0
#
_entry.id   e6b4a0ca57929470f1f60e6e231c0df0
#
_cell.length_a   1.000
_cell.length_b   1.000
_cell.length_c   1.000
_cell.angle_alpha   90.00
_cell.angle_beta   90.00
_cell.angle_gamma   90.00
#
_symmetry.space_group_name_H-M   'P 1'
#
loop_
_entity.id
_entity.type
_entity.pdbx_description
1 polymer ?
#
loop_
_entity_poly.entity_id
_entity_poly.type
_entity_poly.pdbx_seq_one_letter_code
_entity_poly.pdbx_strand_id
1 'polypeptide(L)'
;MSKVFKICISSKFDQDMEDIYTITTIAGKGIVGDRYFSEDNDKNHQITLIESEKIDYYNKISNQKISYIDFRRNIITKGIELNPLVGKELQIGSTKIKVHKLCEPCLELQNKLQQTNFVKNLTHRGGLRCAILTSGLITVNDD
;
A
#
# COMPACT_ATOMS: atom_id res chain seq x y z
N MET A 1 6.91 6.64 -16.66
CA MET A 1 7.77 6.93 -15.52
C MET A 1 7.06 6.51 -14.24
N SER A 2 7.80 5.90 -13.33
CA SER A 2 7.23 5.45 -12.05
C SER A 2 7.13 6.62 -11.07
N LYS A 3 6.07 6.64 -10.29
CA LYS A 3 5.89 7.67 -9.26
C LYS A 3 4.93 7.23 -8.17
N VAL A 4 5.04 7.90 -7.03
CA VAL A 4 4.05 7.84 -5.95
C VAL A 4 2.84 8.66 -6.38
N PHE A 5 1.71 8.00 -6.61
CA PHE A 5 0.50 8.65 -7.10
C PHE A 5 -0.35 9.19 -5.95
N LYS A 6 -0.55 8.38 -4.90
CA LYS A 6 -1.27 8.77 -3.69
C LYS A 6 -0.65 8.11 -2.48
N ILE A 7 -0.84 8.73 -1.31
CA ILE A 7 -0.39 8.20 -0.02
C ILE A 7 -1.58 8.26 0.93
N CYS A 8 -1.80 7.20 1.70
CA CYS A 8 -2.85 7.21 2.71
C CYS A 8 -2.47 6.42 3.94
N ILE A 9 -3.00 6.86 5.09
CA ILE A 9 -2.84 6.20 6.38
C ILE A 9 -4.17 6.23 7.12
N SER A 10 -4.29 5.41 8.16
CA SER A 10 -5.38 5.51 9.11
C SER A 10 -4.80 5.35 10.51
N SER A 11 -5.24 6.19 11.44
CA SER A 11 -4.76 6.14 12.81
C SER A 11 -5.32 4.95 13.60
N LYS A 12 -6.41 4.33 13.12
CA LYS A 12 -7.06 3.19 13.77
C LYS A 12 -7.51 2.16 12.75
N PHE A 13 -7.61 0.90 13.19
CA PHE A 13 -7.98 -0.20 12.30
C PHE A 13 -9.42 -0.11 11.75
N ASP A 14 -10.31 0.49 12.51
CA ASP A 14 -11.73 0.59 12.16
C ASP A 14 -12.10 1.94 11.52
N GLN A 15 -11.13 2.78 11.22
CA GLN A 15 -11.36 4.08 10.58
C GLN A 15 -10.98 4.04 9.11
N ASP A 16 -11.59 4.94 8.34
CA ASP A 16 -11.26 5.12 6.94
C ASP A 16 -9.83 5.64 6.79
N MET A 17 -9.23 5.36 5.63
CA MET A 17 -7.91 5.89 5.30
C MET A 17 -8.03 7.38 4.98
N GLU A 18 -6.98 8.12 5.35
CA GLU A 18 -6.86 9.54 5.02
C GLU A 18 -5.82 9.72 3.91
N ASP A 19 -6.18 10.52 2.90
CA ASP A 19 -5.29 10.90 1.81
C ASP A 19 -4.34 11.99 2.32
N ILE A 20 -3.04 11.75 2.29
CA ILE A 20 -2.05 12.71 2.78
C ILE A 20 -0.93 12.91 1.76
N TYR A 21 -0.26 14.07 1.83
CA TYR A 21 0.74 14.46 0.84
C TYR A 21 2.13 13.89 1.14
N THR A 22 2.52 13.86 2.42
CA THR A 22 3.85 13.41 2.85
C THR A 22 3.72 12.55 4.10
N ILE A 23 4.51 11.46 4.14
CA ILE A 23 4.62 10.61 5.34
C ILE A 23 6.05 10.55 5.83
N THR A 24 6.20 10.34 7.14
CA THR A 24 7.48 10.05 7.78
C THR A 24 7.56 8.56 8.06
N THR A 25 8.64 7.93 7.65
CA THR A 25 8.88 6.50 7.86
C THR A 25 9.99 6.31 8.88
N ILE A 26 9.85 5.29 9.72
CA ILE A 26 10.85 4.93 10.73
C ILE A 26 11.26 3.48 10.51
N ALA A 27 12.54 3.26 10.32
CA ALA A 27 13.09 1.92 10.06
C ALA A 27 12.68 0.94 11.17
N GLY A 28 12.13 -0.21 10.77
CA GLY A 28 11.72 -1.26 11.69
C GLY A 28 10.42 -0.99 12.44
N LYS A 29 9.78 0.18 12.25
CA LYS A 29 8.59 0.57 13.02
C LYS A 29 7.37 0.84 12.17
N GLY A 30 7.51 1.50 11.04
CA GLY A 30 6.40 1.79 10.14
C GLY A 30 6.27 3.27 9.81
N ILE A 31 5.03 3.68 9.51
CA ILE A 31 4.70 5.05 9.14
C ILE A 31 4.14 5.79 10.35
N VAL A 32 4.74 6.94 10.68
CA VAL A 32 4.27 7.74 11.81
C VAL A 32 2.80 8.13 11.59
N GLY A 33 1.97 7.84 12.58
CA GLY A 33 0.53 8.13 12.53
C GLY A 33 -0.34 7.05 11.91
N ASP A 34 0.26 6.00 11.34
CA ASP A 34 -0.51 4.87 10.80
C ASP A 34 -0.75 3.82 11.88
N ARG A 35 -1.87 3.11 11.76
CA ARG A 35 -2.33 2.10 12.74
C ARG A 35 -1.35 0.95 12.97
N TYR A 36 -0.50 0.63 11.99
CA TYR A 36 0.48 -0.44 12.11
C TYR A 36 1.81 0.01 12.72
N PHE A 37 1.97 1.31 13.02
CA PHE A 37 3.22 1.81 13.61
C PHE A 37 3.43 1.18 15.00
N SER A 38 4.59 0.58 15.23
CA SER A 38 4.92 -0.10 16.48
C SER A 38 6.44 -0.13 16.67
N GLU A 39 6.88 -0.03 17.93
CA GLU A 39 8.30 -0.07 18.28
C GLU A 39 9.01 -1.35 17.78
N ASP A 40 8.31 -2.49 17.79
CA ASP A 40 8.84 -3.80 17.40
C ASP A 40 7.95 -4.38 16.30
N ASN A 41 7.84 -3.69 15.17
CA ASN A 41 6.84 -4.04 14.16
C ASN A 41 7.30 -5.21 13.29
N ASP A 42 6.35 -6.09 12.98
CA ASP A 42 6.52 -7.18 12.03
C ASP A 42 6.92 -6.61 10.65
N LYS A 43 7.88 -7.26 10.00
CA LYS A 43 8.38 -6.82 8.69
C LYS A 43 7.31 -6.79 7.59
N ASN A 44 6.19 -7.46 7.78
CA ASN A 44 5.09 -7.49 6.82
C ASN A 44 4.03 -6.43 7.08
N HIS A 45 4.15 -5.65 8.16
CA HIS A 45 3.15 -4.68 8.57
C HIS A 45 3.66 -3.23 8.57
N GLN A 46 4.87 -2.98 8.08
CA GLN A 46 5.47 -1.65 8.20
C GLN A 46 4.98 -0.69 7.12
N ILE A 47 4.90 -1.14 5.88
CA ILE A 47 4.42 -0.32 4.78
C ILE A 47 3.90 -1.22 3.66
N THR A 48 2.83 -0.78 3.00
CA THR A 48 2.23 -1.52 1.88
C THR A 48 2.15 -0.66 0.63
N LEU A 49 2.31 -1.30 -0.52
CA LEU A 49 2.23 -0.65 -1.83
C LEU A 49 1.19 -1.34 -2.70
N ILE A 50 0.55 -0.59 -3.59
CA ILE A 50 -0.33 -1.15 -4.62
C ILE A 50 -0.25 -0.27 -5.88
N GLU A 51 -0.37 -0.89 -7.05
CA GLU A 51 -0.42 -0.18 -8.32
C GLU A 51 -1.81 0.43 -8.54
N SER A 52 -1.86 1.71 -8.91
CA SER A 52 -3.14 2.35 -9.28
C SER A 52 -3.79 1.61 -10.46
N GLU A 53 -2.97 1.08 -11.37
CA GLU A 53 -3.42 0.33 -12.54
C GLU A 53 -4.20 -0.92 -12.14
N LYS A 54 -3.84 -1.57 -11.04
CA LYS A 54 -4.56 -2.76 -10.55
C LYS A 54 -5.91 -2.38 -9.94
N ILE A 55 -5.99 -1.23 -9.30
CA ILE A 55 -7.25 -0.69 -8.78
C ILE A 55 -8.16 -0.32 -9.94
N ASP A 56 -7.63 0.36 -10.95
CA ASP A 56 -8.37 0.69 -12.15
C ASP A 56 -8.91 -0.56 -12.85
N TYR A 57 -8.08 -1.61 -12.94
CA TYR A 57 -8.47 -2.89 -13.49
C TYR A 57 -9.68 -3.48 -12.73
N TYR A 58 -9.60 -3.52 -11.40
CA TYR A 58 -10.69 -4.05 -10.59
C TYR A 58 -11.98 -3.25 -10.79
N ASN A 59 -11.90 -1.92 -10.77
CA ASN A 59 -13.07 -1.06 -10.97
C ASN A 59 -13.70 -1.28 -12.34
N LYS A 60 -12.88 -1.51 -13.36
CA LYS A 60 -13.36 -1.76 -14.70
C LYS A 60 -14.11 -3.10 -14.82
N ILE A 61 -13.51 -4.20 -14.33
CA ILE A 61 -14.11 -5.53 -14.46
C ILE A 61 -15.33 -5.72 -13.57
N SER A 62 -15.40 -5.01 -12.44
CA SER A 62 -16.52 -5.09 -11.49
C SER A 62 -17.57 -4.01 -11.72
N ASN A 63 -17.33 -3.08 -12.63
CA ASN A 63 -18.18 -1.93 -12.89
C ASN A 63 -18.42 -1.09 -11.63
N GLN A 64 -17.37 -0.89 -10.86
CA GLN A 64 -17.40 -0.13 -9.60
C GLN A 64 -16.53 1.12 -9.71
N LYS A 65 -16.65 2.01 -8.71
CA LYS A 65 -15.86 3.24 -8.60
C LYS A 65 -15.30 3.37 -7.18
N ILE A 66 -14.58 2.33 -6.73
CA ILE A 66 -13.99 2.33 -5.39
C ILE A 66 -12.79 3.29 -5.39
N SER A 67 -12.74 4.16 -4.39
CA SER A 67 -11.64 5.11 -4.24
C SER A 67 -10.30 4.37 -4.03
N TYR A 68 -9.22 4.94 -4.56
CA TYR A 68 -7.88 4.37 -4.42
C TYR A 68 -7.51 4.11 -2.95
N ILE A 69 -7.85 5.02 -2.04
CA ILE A 69 -7.48 4.89 -0.63
C ILE A 69 -8.30 3.83 0.10
N ASP A 70 -9.47 3.46 -0.41
CA ASP A 70 -10.34 2.46 0.23
C ASP A 70 -9.80 1.04 0.10
N PHE A 71 -8.79 0.82 -0.75
CA PHE A 71 -8.08 -0.46 -0.82
C PHE A 71 -7.12 -0.65 0.37
N ARG A 72 -6.93 0.39 1.18
CA ARG A 72 -6.22 0.37 2.46
C ARG A 72 -4.75 -0.02 2.36
N ARG A 73 -4.11 0.35 1.26
CA ARG A 73 -2.65 0.27 1.09
C ARG A 73 -2.07 1.67 1.24
N ASN A 74 -0.86 1.77 1.80
CA ASN A 74 -0.27 3.07 2.15
C ASN A 74 0.18 3.87 0.93
N ILE A 75 0.91 3.24 0.01
CA ILE A 75 1.47 3.90 -1.16
C ILE A 75 0.79 3.36 -2.40
N ILE A 76 0.17 4.24 -3.15
CA ILE A 76 -0.46 3.89 -4.43
C ILE A 76 0.46 4.40 -5.53
N THR A 77 0.99 3.48 -6.34
CA THR A 77 1.99 3.78 -7.36
C THR A 77 1.37 3.89 -8.75
N LYS A 78 2.10 4.54 -9.65
CA LYS A 78 1.75 4.60 -11.07
C LYS A 78 3.01 4.41 -11.90
N GLY A 79 2.89 3.60 -12.97
CA GLY A 79 3.97 3.44 -13.93
C GLY A 79 5.04 2.43 -13.55
N ILE A 80 4.79 1.54 -12.60
CA ILE A 80 5.74 0.51 -12.20
C ILE A 80 5.02 -0.81 -11.95
N GLU A 81 5.62 -1.92 -12.38
CA GLU A 81 5.14 -3.26 -12.05
C GLU A 81 5.76 -3.68 -10.71
N LEU A 82 4.92 -3.95 -9.72
CA LEU A 82 5.39 -4.23 -8.36
C LEU A 82 5.73 -5.70 -8.11
N ASN A 83 4.95 -6.63 -8.66
CA ASN A 83 5.12 -8.05 -8.35
C ASN A 83 6.54 -8.59 -8.58
N PRO A 84 7.27 -8.21 -9.67
CA PRO A 84 8.64 -8.67 -9.87
C PRO A 84 9.64 -8.18 -8.81
N LEU A 85 9.25 -7.22 -7.97
CA LEU A 85 10.14 -6.64 -6.96
C LEU A 85 10.18 -7.44 -5.67
N VAL A 86 9.38 -8.50 -5.52
CA VAL A 86 9.43 -9.36 -4.32
C VAL A 86 10.84 -9.87 -4.11
N GLY A 87 11.36 -9.70 -2.89
CA GLY A 87 12.72 -10.06 -2.53
C GLY A 87 13.77 -9.00 -2.79
N LYS A 88 13.39 -7.88 -3.39
CA LYS A 88 14.32 -6.80 -3.75
C LYS A 88 14.19 -5.61 -2.79
N GLU A 89 15.19 -4.73 -2.84
CA GLU A 89 15.14 -3.44 -2.15
C GLU A 89 14.75 -2.36 -3.13
N LEU A 90 14.04 -1.35 -2.60
CA LEU A 90 13.52 -0.25 -3.41
C LEU A 90 13.65 1.05 -2.63
N GLN A 91 14.04 2.12 -3.32
CA GLN A 91 14.07 3.44 -2.71
C GLN A 91 12.89 4.26 -3.22
N ILE A 92 12.14 4.87 -2.28
CA ILE A 92 11.02 5.75 -2.58
C ILE A 92 11.26 7.05 -1.80
N GLY A 93 11.39 8.16 -2.51
CA GLY A 93 11.80 9.41 -1.85
C GLY A 93 13.13 9.19 -1.14
N SER A 94 13.22 9.52 0.14
CA SER A 94 14.41 9.26 0.95
C SER A 94 14.31 7.99 1.79
N THR A 95 13.26 7.19 1.61
CA THR A 95 13.03 5.95 2.35
C THR A 95 13.51 4.75 1.53
N LYS A 96 14.21 3.81 2.19
CA LYS A 96 14.58 2.54 1.57
C LYS A 96 13.76 1.43 2.19
N ILE A 97 13.17 0.58 1.35
CA ILE A 97 12.32 -0.51 1.79
C ILE A 97 12.82 -1.85 1.26
N LYS A 98 12.47 -2.93 1.96
CA LYS A 98 12.68 -4.31 1.53
C LYS A 98 11.31 -4.92 1.23
N VAL A 99 11.13 -5.39 0.00
CA VAL A 99 9.88 -6.03 -0.41
C VAL A 99 9.93 -7.50 0.03
N HIS A 100 8.99 -7.91 0.89
CA HIS A 100 8.99 -9.26 1.44
C HIS A 100 8.07 -10.21 0.69
N LYS A 101 6.84 -9.80 0.43
CA LYS A 101 5.87 -10.68 -0.23
C LYS A 101 4.71 -9.87 -0.81
N LEU A 102 3.88 -10.56 -1.60
CA LEU A 102 2.64 -9.99 -2.11
C LEU A 102 1.68 -9.72 -0.95
N CYS A 103 0.94 -8.61 -1.04
CA CYS A 103 -0.14 -8.28 -0.13
C CYS A 103 -1.45 -8.71 -0.77
N GLU A 104 -1.86 -9.95 -0.51
CA GLU A 104 -3.07 -10.48 -1.13
C GLU A 104 -4.32 -9.78 -0.60
N PRO A 105 -5.38 -9.68 -1.41
CA PRO A 105 -6.65 -9.14 -0.93
C PRO A 105 -7.24 -10.07 0.13
N CYS A 106 -7.95 -9.49 1.11
CA CYS A 106 -8.53 -10.28 2.19
C CYS A 106 -10.06 -10.24 2.16
N LEU A 107 -10.67 -11.28 2.71
CA LEU A 107 -12.12 -11.39 2.77
C LEU A 107 -12.74 -10.29 3.65
N GLU A 108 -12.05 -9.88 4.70
CA GLU A 108 -12.51 -8.80 5.57
C GLU A 108 -12.68 -7.50 4.77
N LEU A 109 -11.72 -7.15 3.91
CA LEU A 109 -11.82 -5.96 3.06
C LEU A 109 -12.92 -6.13 2.02
N GLN A 110 -13.09 -7.32 1.45
CA GLN A 110 -14.18 -7.60 0.54
C GLN A 110 -15.54 -7.31 1.19
N ASN A 111 -15.72 -7.76 2.43
CA ASN A 111 -16.96 -7.55 3.16
C ASN A 111 -17.15 -6.07 3.52
N LYS A 112 -16.10 -5.39 3.96
CA LYS A 112 -16.15 -3.96 4.29
C LYS A 112 -16.58 -3.12 3.08
N LEU A 113 -16.10 -3.45 1.90
CA LEU A 113 -16.41 -2.74 0.66
C LEU A 113 -17.71 -3.23 0.01
N GLN A 114 -18.37 -4.24 0.60
CA GLN A 114 -19.61 -4.83 0.08
C GLN A 114 -19.46 -5.33 -1.35
N GLN A 115 -18.31 -5.95 -1.64
CA GLN A 115 -18.00 -6.47 -2.97
C GLN A 115 -18.18 -7.98 -3.03
N THR A 116 -18.48 -8.49 -4.22
CA THR A 116 -18.45 -9.93 -4.51
C THR A 116 -17.23 -10.22 -5.38
N ASN A 117 -16.61 -11.38 -5.17
CA ASN A 117 -15.43 -11.81 -5.94
C ASN A 117 -14.22 -10.86 -5.85
N PHE A 118 -14.16 -9.99 -4.83
CA PHE A 118 -13.04 -9.07 -4.62
C PHE A 118 -11.71 -9.82 -4.48
N VAL A 119 -11.69 -10.80 -3.56
CA VAL A 119 -10.49 -11.62 -3.34
C VAL A 119 -10.11 -12.37 -4.62
N LYS A 120 -11.09 -12.99 -5.27
CA LYS A 120 -10.86 -13.74 -6.51
C LYS A 120 -10.27 -12.87 -7.61
N ASN A 121 -10.84 -11.70 -7.83
CA ASN A 121 -10.43 -10.80 -8.93
C ASN A 121 -9.11 -10.11 -8.68
N LEU A 122 -8.71 -9.95 -7.41
CA LEU A 122 -7.48 -9.26 -7.03
C LEU A 122 -6.37 -10.21 -6.57
N THR A 123 -6.55 -11.53 -6.69
CA THR A 123 -5.49 -12.49 -6.37
C THR A 123 -4.23 -12.12 -7.16
N HIS A 124 -3.10 -11.99 -6.46
CA HIS A 124 -1.79 -11.54 -6.97
C HIS A 124 -1.81 -10.10 -7.52
N ARG A 125 -2.87 -9.31 -7.26
CA ARG A 125 -2.98 -7.91 -7.65
C ARG A 125 -3.18 -6.97 -6.46
N GLY A 126 -3.03 -7.47 -5.26
CA GLY A 126 -3.28 -6.70 -4.03
C GLY A 126 -2.12 -5.84 -3.56
N GLY A 127 -1.00 -5.84 -4.25
CA GLY A 127 0.17 -5.04 -3.90
C GLY A 127 1.24 -5.80 -3.14
N LEU A 128 2.07 -5.07 -2.40
CA LEU A 128 3.25 -5.60 -1.72
C LEU A 128 3.25 -5.27 -0.23
N ARG A 129 3.80 -6.19 0.58
CA ARG A 129 4.13 -5.97 1.98
C ARG A 129 5.63 -5.76 2.11
N CYS A 130 6.04 -4.68 2.78
CA CYS A 130 7.43 -4.27 2.84
C CYS A 130 7.84 -3.88 4.26
N ALA A 131 9.15 -3.96 4.51
CA ALA A 131 9.77 -3.42 5.72
C ALA A 131 10.54 -2.16 5.37
N ILE A 132 10.63 -1.23 6.32
CA ILE A 132 11.39 0.01 6.14
C ILE A 132 12.80 -0.23 6.65
N LEU A 133 13.79 -0.12 5.75
CA LEU A 133 15.19 -0.32 6.08
C LEU A 133 15.88 0.97 6.52
N THR A 134 15.55 2.07 5.87
CA THR A 134 16.12 3.39 6.17
C THR A 134 14.98 4.37 6.34
N SER A 135 14.97 5.06 7.48
CA SER A 135 13.96 6.09 7.78
C SER A 135 14.07 7.27 6.81
N GLY A 136 12.94 7.91 6.53
CA GLY A 136 12.92 9.05 5.62
C GLY A 136 11.54 9.61 5.40
N LEU A 137 11.38 10.34 4.29
CA LEU A 137 10.11 10.92 3.89
C LEU A 137 9.72 10.38 2.52
N ILE A 138 8.42 10.16 2.34
CA ILE A 138 7.84 9.84 1.04
C ILE A 138 6.76 10.88 0.76
N THR A 139 6.82 11.49 -0.42
CA THR A 139 5.91 12.56 -0.81
C THR A 139 5.24 12.18 -2.12
N VAL A 140 4.00 12.60 -2.32
CA VAL A 140 3.28 12.40 -3.59
C VAL A 140 4.14 12.97 -4.73
N ASN A 141 4.23 12.22 -5.82
CA ASN A 141 5.07 12.44 -7.00
C ASN A 141 6.54 12.05 -6.86
N ASP A 142 6.97 11.53 -5.71
CA ASP A 142 8.31 10.95 -5.59
C ASP A 142 8.45 9.73 -6.52
N ASP A 143 9.69 9.47 -6.92
CA ASP A 143 10.03 8.27 -7.71
C ASP A 143 10.10 7.01 -6.88
#